data_1cc64d5be21f89b84d325ca875509a07
#
_entry.id   1cc64d5be21f89b84d325ca875509a07
#
_cell.length_a   1.000
_cell.length_b   1.000
_cell.length_c   1.000
_cell.angle_alpha   90.00
_cell.angle_beta   90.00
_cell.angle_gamma   90.00
#
_symmetry.space_group_name_H-M   'P 1'
#
loop_
_entity.id
_entity.type
_entity.pdbx_description
1 polymer ?
#
loop_
_entity_poly.entity_id
_entity_poly.type
_entity_poly.pdbx_seq_one_letter_code
_entity_poly.pdbx_strand_id
1 'polypeptide(L)'
;MEQYDDVDATDPASEQDLLDAERLLGTALPTGLRALLLESNGVMDEDGTDVIWGAEQIARTNQEFRTRKDLRDLYMPFDALLFFGDNGGGDQFALPVSPVRPDVFVWDHENDSRTWVASSMEEYLRKALAQPGEDWYR
;
A
#
# COMPACT_ATOMS: atom_id res chain seq x y z
N MET A 1 13.55 -10.42 -3.28
CA MET A 1 13.95 -9.03 -3.03
C MET A 1 15.38 -8.93 -2.53
N GLU A 2 16.26 -9.60 -3.23
CA GLU A 2 17.66 -9.69 -2.82
C GLU A 2 18.43 -8.38 -2.92
N GLN A 3 17.94 -7.47 -3.74
CA GLN A 3 18.58 -6.16 -3.93
C GLN A 3 18.40 -5.20 -2.74
N TYR A 4 17.61 -5.60 -1.73
CA TYR A 4 17.33 -4.77 -0.56
C TYR A 4 17.71 -5.52 0.71
N ASP A 5 19.02 -5.66 0.94
CA ASP A 5 19.57 -6.47 2.04
C ASP A 5 19.22 -5.95 3.43
N ASP A 6 18.94 -4.66 3.56
CA ASP A 6 18.67 -4.02 4.85
C ASP A 6 17.19 -4.00 5.23
N VAL A 7 16.35 -4.73 4.52
CA VAL A 7 14.91 -4.74 4.77
C VAL A 7 14.45 -6.12 5.21
N ASP A 8 13.38 -6.15 6.00
CA ASP A 8 12.76 -7.39 6.44
C ASP A 8 11.68 -7.78 5.42
N ALA A 9 12.02 -8.74 4.58
CA ALA A 9 11.05 -9.37 3.68
C ALA A 9 10.41 -10.55 4.40
N THR A 10 9.08 -10.64 4.34
CA THR A 10 8.36 -11.74 4.95
C THR A 10 8.25 -12.90 3.98
N ASP A 11 7.73 -14.03 4.46
CA ASP A 11 7.45 -15.17 3.59
C ASP A 11 6.48 -14.75 2.48
N PRO A 12 6.57 -15.35 1.28
CA PRO A 12 5.65 -15.06 0.20
C PRO A 12 4.19 -15.31 0.60
N ALA A 13 3.28 -14.47 0.11
CA ALA A 13 1.86 -14.78 0.23
C ALA A 13 1.55 -15.97 -0.68
N SER A 14 0.60 -16.80 -0.27
CA SER A 14 0.11 -17.87 -1.13
C SER A 14 -0.96 -17.34 -2.08
N GLU A 15 -1.23 -18.07 -3.16
CA GLU A 15 -2.36 -17.74 -4.04
C GLU A 15 -3.66 -17.67 -3.25
N GLN A 16 -3.85 -18.55 -2.27
CA GLN A 16 -5.05 -18.55 -1.45
C GLN A 16 -5.15 -17.29 -0.61
N ASP A 17 -4.03 -16.83 -0.05
CA ASP A 17 -4.00 -15.57 0.72
C ASP A 17 -4.46 -14.40 -0.13
N LEU A 18 -4.00 -14.35 -1.38
CA LEU A 18 -4.37 -13.26 -2.30
C LEU A 18 -5.84 -13.38 -2.72
N LEU A 19 -6.33 -14.60 -2.98
CA LEU A 19 -7.73 -14.79 -3.34
C LEU A 19 -8.65 -14.40 -2.19
N ASP A 20 -8.27 -14.72 -0.95
CA ASP A 20 -9.04 -14.34 0.23
C ASP A 20 -9.10 -12.81 0.38
N ALA A 21 -7.97 -12.14 0.17
CA ALA A 21 -7.91 -10.68 0.22
C ALA A 21 -8.78 -10.06 -0.88
N GLU A 22 -8.70 -10.57 -2.09
CA GLU A 22 -9.50 -10.07 -3.22
C GLU A 22 -10.98 -10.30 -2.99
N ARG A 23 -11.35 -11.41 -2.36
CA ARG A 23 -12.74 -11.69 -2.01
C ARG A 23 -13.26 -10.68 -0.98
N LEU A 24 -12.46 -10.38 0.04
CA LEU A 24 -12.85 -9.39 1.04
C LEU A 24 -12.96 -7.99 0.46
N LEU A 25 -12.06 -7.64 -0.47
CA LEU A 25 -12.08 -6.33 -1.15
C LEU A 25 -13.19 -6.22 -2.19
N GLY A 26 -13.64 -7.34 -2.74
CA GLY A 26 -14.61 -7.35 -3.81
C GLY A 26 -14.03 -7.00 -5.18
N THR A 27 -12.70 -7.00 -5.32
CA THR A 27 -12.01 -6.70 -6.57
C THR A 27 -10.65 -7.34 -6.59
N ALA A 28 -10.08 -7.50 -7.78
CA ALA A 28 -8.73 -8.04 -7.93
C ALA A 28 -7.68 -7.04 -7.46
N LEU A 29 -6.57 -7.54 -6.90
CA LEU A 29 -5.44 -6.70 -6.58
C LEU A 29 -4.75 -6.24 -7.87
N PRO A 30 -4.22 -5.00 -7.90
CA PRO A 30 -3.43 -4.55 -9.05
C PRO A 30 -2.26 -5.49 -9.31
N THR A 31 -1.96 -5.72 -10.58
CA THR A 31 -0.97 -6.73 -11.02
C THR A 31 0.39 -6.56 -10.35
N GLY A 32 0.91 -5.34 -10.30
CA GLY A 32 2.22 -5.07 -9.70
C GLY A 32 2.25 -5.38 -8.22
N LEU A 33 1.22 -5.00 -7.49
CA LEU A 33 1.11 -5.28 -6.06
C LEU A 33 0.96 -6.78 -5.81
N ARG A 34 0.12 -7.44 -6.60
CA ARG A 34 -0.10 -8.88 -6.49
C ARG A 34 1.21 -9.65 -6.70
N ALA A 35 1.97 -9.29 -7.74
CA ALA A 35 3.25 -9.92 -8.02
C ALA A 35 4.24 -9.74 -6.86
N LEU A 36 4.28 -8.55 -6.28
CA LEU A 36 5.16 -8.25 -5.16
C LEU A 36 4.80 -9.09 -3.94
N LEU A 37 3.51 -9.22 -3.62
CA LEU A 37 3.06 -10.01 -2.47
C LEU A 37 3.38 -11.50 -2.64
N LEU A 38 3.42 -11.99 -3.87
CA LEU A 38 3.83 -13.37 -4.14
C LEU A 38 5.32 -13.59 -3.87
N GLU A 39 6.12 -12.53 -3.86
CA GLU A 39 7.53 -12.62 -3.47
C GLU A 39 7.72 -12.41 -1.97
N SER A 40 6.95 -11.48 -1.38
CA SER A 40 7.03 -11.17 0.03
C SER A 40 5.68 -10.62 0.50
N ASN A 41 5.10 -11.22 1.50
CA ASN A 41 3.78 -10.82 2.01
C ASN A 41 3.92 -9.61 2.95
N GLY A 42 4.38 -8.51 2.39
CA GLY A 42 4.68 -7.28 3.10
C GLY A 42 6.18 -7.00 3.13
N VAL A 43 6.55 -5.75 3.29
CA VAL A 43 7.95 -5.30 3.36
C VAL A 43 8.08 -4.22 4.43
N MET A 44 9.04 -4.39 5.34
CA MET A 44 9.39 -3.37 6.33
C MET A 44 10.73 -2.76 5.97
N ASP A 45 10.90 -1.46 6.23
CA ASP A 45 12.19 -0.83 6.07
C ASP A 45 13.07 -1.07 7.32
N GLU A 46 14.29 -0.54 7.31
CA GLU A 46 15.21 -0.75 8.43
C GLU A 46 14.75 -0.14 9.75
N ASP A 47 13.82 0.82 9.69
CA ASP A 47 13.24 1.45 10.87
C ASP A 47 11.98 0.73 11.37
N GLY A 48 11.59 -0.35 10.71
CA GLY A 48 10.40 -1.11 11.09
C GLY A 48 9.09 -0.55 10.53
N THR A 49 9.16 0.37 9.58
CA THR A 49 7.97 0.91 8.93
C THR A 49 7.46 -0.05 7.86
N ASP A 50 6.16 -0.30 7.85
CA ASP A 50 5.53 -1.18 6.88
C ASP A 50 5.32 -0.47 5.55
N VAL A 51 6.34 -0.42 4.71
CA VAL A 51 6.26 0.25 3.40
C VAL A 51 5.30 -0.49 2.45
N ILE A 52 5.15 -1.80 2.63
CA ILE A 52 4.12 -2.61 1.98
C ILE A 52 3.48 -3.47 3.05
N TRP A 53 2.15 -3.39 3.20
CA TRP A 53 1.41 -4.24 4.12
C TRP A 53 1.23 -5.64 3.54
N GLY A 54 1.04 -6.64 4.40
CA GLY A 54 0.64 -7.98 3.95
C GLY A 54 -0.78 -7.97 3.39
N ALA A 55 -1.11 -9.03 2.66
CA ALA A 55 -2.40 -9.13 1.95
C ALA A 55 -3.61 -8.97 2.88
N GLU A 56 -3.57 -9.61 4.05
CA GLU A 56 -4.68 -9.52 5.01
C GLU A 56 -4.89 -8.10 5.51
N GLN A 57 -3.80 -7.40 5.83
CA GLN A 57 -3.90 -6.02 6.30
C GLN A 57 -4.41 -5.10 5.22
N ILE A 58 -3.95 -5.28 3.97
CA ILE A 58 -4.44 -4.51 2.83
C ILE A 58 -5.96 -4.66 2.72
N ALA A 59 -6.45 -5.88 2.72
CA ALA A 59 -7.87 -6.15 2.58
C ALA A 59 -8.68 -5.53 3.72
N ARG A 60 -8.23 -5.76 4.94
CA ARG A 60 -8.95 -5.30 6.12
C ARG A 60 -8.97 -3.78 6.24
N THR A 61 -7.83 -3.13 6.01
CA THR A 61 -7.72 -1.68 6.13
C THR A 61 -8.55 -0.98 5.07
N ASN A 62 -8.51 -1.44 3.83
CA ASN A 62 -9.30 -0.84 2.76
C ASN A 62 -10.79 -1.04 2.97
N GLN A 63 -11.20 -2.21 3.43
CA GLN A 63 -12.59 -2.45 3.75
C GLN A 63 -13.07 -1.50 4.86
N GLU A 64 -12.26 -1.32 5.89
CA GLU A 64 -12.59 -0.42 6.98
C GLU A 64 -12.72 1.03 6.48
N PHE A 65 -11.80 1.50 5.66
CA PHE A 65 -11.85 2.87 5.13
C PHE A 65 -13.08 3.10 4.26
N ARG A 66 -13.52 2.10 3.52
CA ARG A 66 -14.69 2.21 2.63
C ARG A 66 -16.02 2.11 3.36
N THR A 67 -16.05 1.47 4.53
CA THR A 67 -17.28 1.21 5.27
C THR A 67 -17.47 2.11 6.48
N ARG A 68 -16.43 2.71 7.02
CA ARG A 68 -16.54 3.57 8.19
C ARG A 68 -17.21 4.90 7.82
N LYS A 69 -18.34 5.16 8.44
CA LYS A 69 -19.12 6.36 8.16
C LYS A 69 -18.40 7.65 8.57
N ASP A 70 -17.69 7.63 9.72
CA ASP A 70 -16.96 8.80 10.20
C ASP A 70 -15.88 9.24 9.21
N LEU A 71 -15.18 8.27 8.58
CA LEU A 71 -14.17 8.59 7.58
C LEU A 71 -14.80 9.10 6.29
N ARG A 72 -15.94 8.54 5.91
CA ARG A 72 -16.65 8.96 4.69
C ARG A 72 -17.16 10.38 4.78
N ASP A 73 -17.50 10.82 5.98
CA ASP A 73 -18.00 12.18 6.21
C ASP A 73 -16.89 13.22 6.29
N LEU A 74 -15.65 12.80 6.66
CA LEU A 74 -14.52 13.70 6.85
C LEU A 74 -13.67 13.88 5.59
N TYR A 75 -13.59 12.86 4.74
CA TYR A 75 -12.68 12.83 3.61
C TYR A 75 -13.42 12.56 2.31
N MET A 76 -12.74 12.86 1.19
CA MET A 76 -13.25 12.44 -0.11
C MET A 76 -13.31 10.91 -0.17
N PRO A 77 -14.23 10.34 -0.98
CA PRO A 77 -14.37 8.89 -1.05
C PRO A 77 -13.05 8.19 -1.41
N PHE A 78 -12.80 7.05 -0.77
CA PHE A 78 -11.61 6.24 -1.01
C PHE A 78 -11.86 5.11 -2.00
N ASP A 79 -13.05 5.03 -2.60
CA ASP A 79 -13.44 3.89 -3.44
C ASP A 79 -12.55 3.71 -4.68
N ALA A 80 -11.94 4.80 -5.16
CA ALA A 80 -11.06 4.75 -6.33
C ALA A 80 -9.61 4.43 -5.99
N LEU A 81 -9.29 4.26 -4.71
CA LEU A 81 -7.93 4.01 -4.23
C LEU A 81 -7.84 2.70 -3.47
N LEU A 82 -6.68 2.04 -3.57
CA LEU A 82 -6.34 0.89 -2.75
C LEU A 82 -5.09 1.22 -1.95
N PHE A 83 -5.23 1.32 -0.64
CA PHE A 83 -4.10 1.58 0.25
C PHE A 83 -3.30 0.31 0.46
N PHE A 84 -1.96 0.42 0.51
CA PHE A 84 -1.11 -0.76 0.62
C PHE A 84 0.09 -0.60 1.54
N GLY A 85 0.35 0.58 2.07
CA GLY A 85 1.49 0.82 2.95
C GLY A 85 1.41 2.17 3.63
N ASP A 86 2.35 2.47 4.52
CA ASP A 86 2.37 3.74 5.26
C ASP A 86 3.80 4.22 5.48
N ASN A 87 3.91 5.44 6.03
CA ASN A 87 5.20 6.06 6.33
C ASN A 87 5.56 5.99 7.82
N GLY A 88 4.73 5.33 8.63
CA GLY A 88 4.92 5.27 10.08
C GLY A 88 4.36 6.47 10.84
N GLY A 89 4.00 7.55 10.16
CA GLY A 89 3.51 8.78 10.77
C GLY A 89 2.05 9.11 10.47
N GLY A 90 1.33 8.19 9.83
CA GLY A 90 -0.09 8.38 9.54
C GLY A 90 -0.43 8.61 8.08
N ASP A 91 0.55 8.99 7.25
CA ASP A 91 0.34 9.11 5.81
C ASP A 91 0.35 7.72 5.20
N GLN A 92 -0.48 7.49 4.18
CA GLN A 92 -0.63 6.18 3.58
C GLN A 92 -0.46 6.25 2.07
N PHE A 93 0.07 5.17 1.50
CA PHE A 93 0.32 5.06 0.07
C PHE A 93 -0.75 4.21 -0.60
N ALA A 94 -1.14 4.61 -1.80
CA ALA A 94 -2.26 3.99 -2.50
C ALA A 94 -2.03 3.90 -4.00
N LEU A 95 -2.73 2.94 -4.61
CA LEU A 95 -2.81 2.78 -6.07
C LEU A 95 -4.22 3.10 -6.53
N PRO A 96 -4.39 3.79 -7.68
CA PRO A 96 -5.71 3.95 -8.27
C PRO A 96 -6.24 2.60 -8.78
N VAL A 97 -7.50 2.32 -8.51
CA VAL A 97 -8.16 1.08 -8.96
C VAL A 97 -9.41 1.31 -9.79
N SER A 98 -9.80 2.58 -9.97
CA SER A 98 -10.97 2.92 -10.77
C SER A 98 -10.71 4.21 -11.56
N PRO A 99 -10.02 4.14 -12.70
CA PRO A 99 -9.46 2.95 -13.36
C PRO A 99 -8.14 2.50 -12.71
N VAL A 100 -7.77 1.25 -12.94
CA VAL A 100 -6.50 0.70 -12.47
C VAL A 100 -5.34 1.40 -13.18
N ARG A 101 -4.38 1.89 -12.40
CA ARG A 101 -3.15 2.51 -12.91
C ARG A 101 -1.96 2.09 -12.07
N PRO A 102 -0.75 2.08 -12.64
CA PRO A 102 0.45 1.71 -11.87
C PRO A 102 0.96 2.81 -10.94
N ASP A 103 0.46 4.04 -11.10
CA ASP A 103 0.93 5.20 -10.32
C ASP A 103 0.67 5.02 -8.83
N VAL A 104 1.62 5.51 -8.01
CA VAL A 104 1.50 5.47 -6.56
C VAL A 104 1.29 6.89 -6.04
N PHE A 105 0.31 7.04 -5.14
CA PHE A 105 0.00 8.32 -4.49
C PHE A 105 0.18 8.19 -2.99
N VAL A 106 0.52 9.31 -2.34
CA VAL A 106 0.46 9.41 -0.89
C VAL A 106 -0.78 10.18 -0.49
N TRP A 107 -1.47 9.68 0.53
CA TRP A 107 -2.60 10.36 1.15
C TRP A 107 -2.13 10.95 2.47
N ASP A 108 -2.21 12.28 2.59
CA ASP A 108 -1.88 12.99 3.82
C ASP A 108 -3.15 13.08 4.66
N HIS A 109 -3.15 12.37 5.78
CA HIS A 109 -4.33 12.27 6.65
C HIS A 109 -4.71 13.60 7.31
N GLU A 110 -3.79 14.56 7.39
CA GLU A 110 -4.05 15.83 8.05
C GLU A 110 -4.90 16.77 7.18
N ASN A 111 -4.76 16.69 5.86
CA ASN A 111 -5.44 17.63 4.95
C ASN A 111 -6.14 16.95 3.78
N ASP A 112 -6.20 15.61 3.77
CA ASP A 112 -6.81 14.80 2.70
C ASP A 112 -6.17 15.04 1.33
N SER A 113 -4.93 15.53 1.27
CA SER A 113 -4.25 15.68 -0.02
C SER A 113 -3.80 14.33 -0.55
N ARG A 114 -3.81 14.19 -1.88
CA ARG A 114 -3.45 12.96 -2.58
C ARG A 114 -2.45 13.32 -3.66
N THR A 115 -1.16 13.06 -3.38
CA THR A 115 -0.05 13.53 -4.18
C THR A 115 0.68 12.36 -4.84
N TRP A 116 1.01 12.50 -6.13
CA TRP A 116 1.77 11.49 -6.87
C TRP A 116 3.19 11.36 -6.30
N VAL A 117 3.67 10.13 -6.14
CA VAL A 117 5.03 9.86 -5.63
C VAL A 117 5.84 8.93 -6.51
N ALA A 118 5.21 8.03 -7.25
CA ALA A 118 5.95 7.07 -8.07
C ALA A 118 5.09 6.60 -9.25
N SER A 119 5.75 6.16 -10.31
CA SER A 119 5.07 5.69 -11.53
C SER A 119 4.79 4.18 -11.50
N SER A 120 5.32 3.45 -10.51
CA SER A 120 5.13 2.00 -10.39
C SER A 120 5.43 1.56 -8.97
N MET A 121 5.02 0.33 -8.64
CA MET A 121 5.34 -0.28 -7.34
C MET A 121 6.85 -0.45 -7.18
N GLU A 122 7.54 -0.81 -8.25
CA GLU A 122 8.99 -0.97 -8.22
C GLU A 122 9.69 0.36 -7.90
N GLU A 123 9.28 1.44 -8.56
CA GLU A 123 9.84 2.77 -8.30
C GLU A 123 9.53 3.23 -6.87
N TYR A 124 8.29 3.00 -6.41
CA TYR A 124 7.90 3.32 -5.04
C TYR A 124 8.80 2.61 -4.03
N LEU A 125 8.96 1.31 -4.20
CA LEU A 125 9.73 0.50 -3.28
C LEU A 125 11.20 0.93 -3.25
N ARG A 126 11.77 1.20 -4.41
CA ARG A 126 13.15 1.68 -4.51
C ARG A 126 13.35 3.00 -3.78
N LYS A 127 12.43 3.95 -3.96
CA LYS A 127 12.50 5.25 -3.29
C LYS A 127 12.32 5.12 -1.77
N ALA A 128 11.36 4.34 -1.35
CA ALA A 128 11.04 4.19 0.08
C ALA A 128 12.18 3.50 0.84
N LEU A 129 12.81 2.50 0.23
CA LEU A 129 13.88 1.76 0.88
C LEU A 129 15.24 2.45 0.81
N ALA A 130 15.45 3.29 -0.21
CA ALA A 130 16.69 4.04 -0.36
C ALA A 130 16.81 5.19 0.64
N GLN A 131 15.69 5.76 1.07
CA GLN A 131 15.65 6.89 2.00
C GLN A 131 14.62 6.61 3.10
N PRO A 132 14.92 5.73 4.06
CA PRO A 132 13.98 5.43 5.14
C PRO A 132 13.61 6.68 5.93
N GLY A 133 12.37 6.74 6.40
CA GLY A 133 11.88 7.85 7.20
C GLY A 133 10.57 8.40 6.66
N GLU A 134 9.96 9.32 7.43
CA GLU A 134 8.62 9.81 7.13
C GLU A 134 8.55 10.75 5.92
N ASP A 135 9.66 11.41 5.59
CA ASP A 135 9.62 12.53 4.64
C ASP A 135 10.33 12.25 3.31
N TRP A 136 10.61 10.99 2.99
CA TRP A 136 11.37 10.65 1.79
C TRP A 136 10.71 11.10 0.49
N TYR A 137 9.39 11.28 0.49
CA TYR A 137 8.61 11.66 -0.70
C TYR A 137 8.32 13.17 -0.78
N ARG A 138 8.78 13.93 0.19
CA ARG A 138 8.53 15.39 0.26
C ARG A 138 9.65 16.22 -0.30
#